data_80d0fe195eea55ff02249b0381a120c8
#
_entry.id   80d0fe195eea55ff02249b0381a120c8
#
_cell.length_a   1.000
_cell.length_b   1.000
_cell.length_c   1.000
_cell.angle_alpha   90.00
_cell.angle_beta   90.00
_cell.angle_gamma   90.00
#
_symmetry.space_group_name_H-M   'P 1'
#
loop_
_entity.id
_entity.type
_entity.pdbx_description
1 polymer ?
#
loop_
_entity_poly.entity_id
_entity_poly.type
_entity_poly.pdbx_seq_one_letter_code
_entity_poly.pdbx_strand_id
1 'polypeptide(L)' 'MRRRNVKDWIIFEDEHLLVMNKPAGLFTTPGRFEKRCLLNEAQALRAEAQAVHRLDLDTSGLVVFSITL' A
#
# COMPACT_ATOMS: atom_id res chain seq x y z
N MET A 1 -16.70 15.03 7.19
CA MET A 1 -15.31 14.74 6.79
C MET A 1 -15.27 13.86 5.56
N ARG A 2 -14.44 14.21 4.61
CA ARG A 2 -14.35 13.43 3.39
C ARG A 2 -13.43 12.22 3.59
N ARG A 3 -13.91 11.06 3.19
CA ARG A 3 -13.08 9.86 3.21
C ARG A 3 -12.11 9.91 2.03
N ARG A 4 -10.83 9.61 2.30
CA ARG A 4 -9.82 9.55 1.26
C ARG A 4 -9.99 8.27 0.44
N ASN A 5 -9.93 8.41 -0.88
CA ASN A 5 -10.01 7.27 -1.78
C ASN A 5 -8.60 6.69 -1.96
N VAL A 6 -8.45 5.39 -1.68
CA VAL A 6 -7.17 4.72 -1.77
C VAL A 6 -6.58 4.81 -3.17
N LYS A 7 -7.41 4.84 -4.20
CA LYS A 7 -6.92 4.97 -5.58
C LYS A 7 -6.16 6.27 -5.81
N ASP A 8 -6.42 7.28 -5.01
CA ASP A 8 -5.70 8.56 -5.12
C ASP A 8 -4.24 8.41 -4.68
N TRP A 9 -3.90 7.34 -3.98
CA TRP A 9 -2.53 7.10 -3.54
C TRP A 9 -1.67 6.44 -4.60
N ILE A 10 -2.28 5.95 -5.70
CA ILE A 10 -1.54 5.26 -6.76
C ILE A 10 -0.72 6.28 -7.54
N ILE A 11 0.59 6.04 -7.59
CA ILE A 11 1.52 6.90 -8.33
C ILE A 11 1.83 6.30 -9.70
N PHE A 12 1.95 4.97 -9.75
CA PHE A 12 2.27 4.27 -10.97
C PHE A 12 1.72 2.85 -10.87
N GLU A 13 1.24 2.33 -11.98
CA GLU A 13 0.73 0.97 -12.03
C GLU A 13 0.92 0.39 -13.42
N ASP A 14 1.44 -0.83 -13.48
CA ASP A 14 1.46 -1.60 -14.72
C ASP A 14 1.20 -3.06 -14.35
N GLU A 15 1.45 -3.97 -15.28
CA GLU A 15 1.14 -5.38 -15.03
C GLU A 15 2.09 -6.06 -14.05
N HIS A 16 3.20 -5.40 -13.70
CA HIS A 16 4.21 -5.98 -12.82
C HIS A 16 4.38 -5.23 -11.51
N LEU A 17 4.01 -3.95 -11.48
CA LEU A 17 4.29 -3.09 -10.33
C LEU A 17 3.07 -2.24 -10.00
N LEU A 18 2.93 -1.99 -8.70
CA LEU A 18 1.99 -1.01 -8.19
C LEU A 18 2.75 -0.13 -7.21
N VAL A 19 2.87 1.15 -7.50
CA VAL A 19 3.57 2.11 -6.65
C VAL A 19 2.56 3.02 -6.01
N MET A 20 2.56 3.07 -4.69
CA MET A 20 1.59 3.87 -3.95
C MET A 20 2.30 4.84 -3.01
N ASN A 21 1.68 5.98 -2.80
CA ASN A 21 2.15 6.97 -1.83
C ASN A 21 1.46 6.69 -0.50
N LYS A 22 2.21 6.11 0.44
CA LYS A 22 1.65 5.74 1.74
C LYS A 22 1.52 6.98 2.61
N PRO A 23 0.34 7.23 3.20
CA PRO A 23 0.23 8.31 4.19
C PRO A 23 0.91 7.90 5.50
N ALA A 24 1.34 8.90 6.26
CA ALA A 24 1.79 8.66 7.62
C ALA A 24 0.62 8.15 8.44
N GLY A 25 0.89 7.29 9.41
CA GLY A 25 -0.14 6.75 10.28
C GLY A 25 -0.80 5.47 9.77
N LEU A 26 -0.31 4.94 8.65
CA LEU A 26 -0.80 3.67 8.10
C LEU A 26 0.38 2.72 7.98
N PHE A 27 0.19 1.49 8.48
CA PHE A 27 1.21 0.45 8.31
C PHE A 27 1.35 0.05 6.85
N THR A 28 2.56 -0.32 6.44
CA THR A 28 2.78 -0.90 5.10
C THR A 28 2.31 -2.35 5.07
N THR A 29 2.69 -3.12 6.08
CA THR A 29 2.31 -4.53 6.23
C THR A 29 1.63 -4.70 7.58
N PRO A 30 0.90 -5.82 7.81
CA PRO A 30 0.13 -5.95 9.05
C PRO A 30 1.01 -5.80 10.29
N GLY A 31 0.53 -5.02 11.24
CA GLY A 31 1.18 -4.89 12.53
C GLY A 31 0.77 -6.02 13.46
N ARG A 32 1.33 -6.00 14.67
CA ARG A 32 1.05 -7.04 15.66
C ARG A 32 -0.41 -7.02 16.10
N PHE A 33 -0.92 -5.84 16.37
CA PHE A 33 -2.29 -5.67 16.85
C PHE A 33 -3.20 -5.03 15.83
N GLU A 34 -2.64 -4.21 14.93
CA GLU A 34 -3.40 -3.53 13.90
C GLU A 34 -3.13 -4.19 12.55
N LYS A 35 -4.16 -4.82 12.00
CA LYS A 35 -4.02 -5.55 10.74
C LYS A 35 -4.27 -4.69 9.52
N ARG A 36 -4.90 -3.53 9.70
CA ARG A 36 -5.12 -2.62 8.58
C ARG A 36 -3.79 -2.06 8.12
N CYS A 37 -3.54 -2.13 6.82
CA CYS A 37 -2.27 -1.71 6.27
C CYS A 37 -2.40 -1.42 4.78
N LEU A 38 -1.36 -0.80 4.22
CA LEU A 38 -1.34 -0.46 2.80
C LEU A 38 -1.39 -1.71 1.93
N LEU A 39 -0.73 -2.79 2.36
CA LEU A 39 -0.74 -4.04 1.61
C LEU A 39 -2.16 -4.56 1.42
N ASN A 40 -3.00 -4.47 2.45
CA ASN A 40 -4.40 -4.89 2.32
C ASN A 40 -5.12 -4.08 1.26
N GLU A 41 -4.87 -2.77 1.23
CA GLU A 41 -5.49 -1.91 0.23
C GLU A 41 -4.97 -2.24 -1.17
N ALA A 42 -3.66 -2.50 -1.29
CA ALA A 42 -3.08 -2.88 -2.56
C ALA A 42 -3.67 -4.19 -3.06
N GLN A 43 -3.85 -5.17 -2.17
CA GLN A 43 -4.40 -6.47 -2.55
C GLN A 43 -5.89 -6.39 -2.89
N ALA A 44 -6.59 -5.40 -2.36
CA ALA A 44 -7.98 -5.17 -2.77
C ALA A 44 -8.04 -4.66 -4.21
N LEU A 45 -7.00 -3.96 -4.68
CA LEU A 45 -6.91 -3.48 -6.05
C LEU A 45 -6.32 -4.53 -6.98
N ARG A 46 -5.28 -5.21 -6.52
CA ARG A 46 -4.57 -6.25 -7.28
C ARG A 46 -4.29 -7.40 -6.33
N ALA A 47 -5.03 -8.48 -6.47
CA ALA A 47 -4.97 -9.61 -5.54
C ALA A 47 -3.57 -10.20 -5.39
N GLU A 48 -2.74 -10.10 -6.43
CA GLU A 48 -1.40 -10.68 -6.45
C GLU A 48 -0.34 -9.78 -5.82
N ALA A 49 -0.73 -8.59 -5.35
CA ALA A 49 0.24 -7.63 -4.84
C ALA A 49 0.98 -8.18 -3.63
N GLN A 50 2.29 -7.97 -3.62
CA GLN A 50 3.16 -8.36 -2.52
C GLN A 50 4.11 -7.22 -2.19
N ALA A 51 4.35 -7.00 -0.90
CA ALA A 51 5.26 -5.95 -0.46
C ALA A 51 6.70 -6.41 -0.68
N VAL A 52 7.51 -5.56 -1.31
CA VAL A 52 8.93 -5.85 -1.51
C VAL A 52 9.79 -5.06 -0.52
N HIS A 53 9.22 -4.06 0.12
CA HIS A 53 9.86 -3.31 1.20
C HIS A 53 8.74 -2.66 2.01
N ARG A 54 9.12 -1.96 3.07
CA ARG A 54 8.13 -1.29 3.90
C ARG A 54 8.68 0.03 4.44
N LEU A 55 7.75 0.93 4.77
CA LEU A 55 8.03 2.15 5.50
C LEU A 55 7.44 2.04 6.89
N ASP A 56 8.02 2.75 7.83
CA ASP A 56 7.51 2.76 9.20
C ASP A 56 6.12 3.39 9.26
N LEU A 57 5.40 3.09 10.33
CA LEU A 57 4.05 3.60 10.55
C LEU A 57 3.95 5.10 10.36
N ASP A 58 4.88 5.84 10.95
CA ASP A 58 4.83 7.30 10.94
C ASP A 58 5.46 7.92 9.70
N THR A 59 5.98 7.10 8.80
CA THR A 59 6.66 7.58 7.60
C THR A 59 5.72 7.55 6.42
N SER A 60 5.63 8.67 5.71
CA SER A 60 4.93 8.71 4.42
C SER A 60 5.94 8.55 3.30
N GLY A 61 5.46 8.16 2.13
CA GLY A 61 6.33 8.05 0.96
C GLY A 61 5.94 6.91 0.05
N LEU A 62 6.77 6.68 -0.96
CA LEU A 62 6.47 5.69 -1.98
C LEU A 62 6.76 4.28 -1.50
N VAL A 63 5.82 3.40 -1.77
CA VAL A 63 5.95 1.96 -1.50
C VAL A 63 5.68 1.22 -2.79
N VAL A 64 6.56 0.30 -3.12
CA VAL A 64 6.44 -0.51 -4.34
C VAL A 64 5.92 -1.88 -3.96
N PHE A 65 4.88 -2.31 -4.65
CA PHE A 65 4.36 -3.67 -4.54
C PHE A 65 4.63 -4.39 -5.85
N SER A 66 5.09 -5.63 -5.77
CA SER A 66 5.22 -6.46 -6.96
C SER A 66 3.88 -7.12 -7.24
N ILE A 67 3.55 -7.22 -8.53
CA ILE A 67 2.36 -7.93 -8.97
C ILE A 67 2.84 -9.19 -9.66
N THR A 68 2.61 -10.33 -9.02
CA THR A 68 3.02 -11.61 -9.59
C THR A 68 1.81 -12.48 -9.81
N LEU A 69 1.81 -13.17 -10.91
CA LEU A 69 0.74 -14.09 -11.26
C LEU A 69 1.15 -15.52 -10.98
#